data_542fe5308f5d3677f87be736b68477e6
#
_entry.id   542fe5308f5d3677f87be736b68477e6
#
_cell.length_a   1.000
_cell.length_b   1.000
_cell.length_c   1.000
_cell.angle_alpha   90.00
_cell.angle_beta   90.00
_cell.angle_gamma   90.00
#
_symmetry.space_group_name_H-M   'P 1'
#
loop_
_entity.id
_entity.type
_entity.pdbx_description
1 polymer ?
#
loop_
_entity_poly.entity_id
_entity_poly.type
_entity_poly.pdbx_seq_one_letter_code
_entity_poly.pdbx_strand_id
1 'polypeptide(L)'
;MQKLLLERFLPYRLNRTAAQISRDFRRVYGPHHDLTVPEWRVLATLGEFEEMSAKSIGAHSSMHKTKVSRAVSALETRRWLTRRQNPDDRREDFLSLTPLGRQTYSAIVPRALAFEKALLKRLGPSAQSLLDGMDCLDEVLCDNSGRTEAPKRESVTG
;
A
#
# COMPACT_ATOMS: atom_id res chain seq x y z
N MET A 1 21.43 31.31 -13.56
CA MET A 1 20.80 29.98 -13.63
C MET A 1 19.97 29.73 -12.37
N GLN A 2 18.70 29.46 -12.52
CA GLN A 2 17.84 29.13 -11.36
C GLN A 2 18.20 27.73 -10.84
N LYS A 3 18.51 27.61 -9.54
CA LYS A 3 18.90 26.33 -8.93
C LYS A 3 17.68 25.67 -8.25
N LEU A 4 17.41 24.41 -8.56
CA LEU A 4 16.40 23.60 -7.88
C LEU A 4 16.91 23.23 -6.48
N LEU A 5 16.16 23.61 -5.45
CA LEU A 5 16.44 23.24 -4.06
C LEU A 5 15.61 22.01 -3.69
N LEU A 6 16.22 20.82 -3.70
CA LEU A 6 15.54 19.54 -3.44
C LEU A 6 14.82 19.52 -2.08
N GLU A 7 15.40 20.13 -1.05
CA GLU A 7 14.82 20.22 0.29
C GLU A 7 13.49 21.03 0.34
N ARG A 8 13.19 21.80 -0.71
CA ARG A 8 11.94 22.57 -0.88
C ARG A 8 11.07 22.03 -2.00
N PHE A 9 11.57 21.09 -2.81
CA PHE A 9 10.84 20.52 -3.95
C PHE A 9 9.86 19.43 -3.48
N LEU A 10 8.56 19.69 -3.64
CA LEU A 10 7.48 18.87 -3.09
C LEU A 10 7.59 17.38 -3.47
N PRO A 11 7.77 16.98 -4.75
CA PRO A 11 7.87 15.57 -5.11
C PRO A 11 9.01 14.84 -4.40
N TYR A 12 10.16 15.50 -4.25
CA TYR A 12 11.31 14.93 -3.53
C TYR A 12 11.01 14.74 -2.04
N ARG A 13 10.39 15.75 -1.41
CA ARG A 13 10.02 15.70 0.01
C ARG A 13 9.02 14.57 0.29
N LEU A 14 7.96 14.46 -0.52
CA LEU A 14 6.95 13.39 -0.38
C LEU A 14 7.59 12.02 -0.48
N ASN A 15 8.41 11.77 -1.51
CA ASN A 15 9.08 10.48 -1.70
C ASN A 15 9.99 10.15 -0.50
N ARG A 16 10.81 11.09 -0.04
CA ARG A 16 11.71 10.91 1.10
C ARG A 16 10.95 10.62 2.40
N THR A 17 9.87 11.37 2.65
CA THR A 17 9.03 11.21 3.84
C THR A 17 8.31 9.86 3.82
N ALA A 18 7.69 9.49 2.71
CA ALA A 18 7.03 8.20 2.56
C ALA A 18 7.99 7.02 2.75
N ALA A 19 9.22 7.13 2.20
CA ALA A 19 10.25 6.12 2.40
C ALA A 19 10.69 6.00 3.86
N GLN A 20 10.78 7.12 4.59
CA GLN A 20 11.12 7.10 6.03
C GLN A 20 10.00 6.46 6.85
N ILE A 21 8.75 6.87 6.65
CA ILE A 21 7.59 6.28 7.34
C ILE A 21 7.52 4.76 7.08
N SER A 22 7.74 4.32 5.83
CA SER A 22 7.73 2.90 5.48
C SER A 22 8.85 2.11 6.20
N ARG A 23 10.05 2.69 6.34
CA ARG A 23 11.16 2.07 7.11
C ARG A 23 10.84 1.97 8.60
N ASP A 24 10.26 3.02 9.17
CA ASP A 24 9.91 3.04 10.59
C ASP A 24 8.79 2.05 10.88
N PHE A 25 7.77 1.98 10.03
CA PHE A 25 6.70 1.01 10.16
C PHE A 25 7.20 -0.44 9.97
N ARG A 26 8.18 -0.68 9.09
CA ARG A 26 8.79 -2.01 8.96
C ARG A 26 9.36 -2.53 10.28
N ARG A 27 9.86 -1.66 11.15
CA ARG A 27 10.35 -2.05 12.49
C ARG A 27 9.25 -2.60 13.40
N VAL A 28 8.00 -2.27 13.12
CA VAL A 28 6.84 -2.72 13.89
C VAL A 28 6.44 -4.16 13.53
N TYR A 29 6.48 -4.53 12.26
CA TYR A 29 6.06 -5.85 11.79
C TYR A 29 7.22 -6.76 11.38
N GLY A 30 8.34 -6.20 10.93
CA GLY A 30 9.46 -6.94 10.39
C GLY A 30 10.03 -8.01 11.35
N PRO A 31 10.32 -7.69 12.62
CA PRO A 31 10.90 -8.66 13.57
C PRO A 31 10.04 -9.89 13.83
N HIS A 32 8.73 -9.78 13.66
CA HIS A 32 7.78 -10.87 13.95
C HIS A 32 7.41 -11.71 12.72
N HIS A 33 7.48 -11.11 11.53
CA HIS A 33 6.98 -11.73 10.30
C HIS A 33 8.02 -11.79 9.18
N ASP A 34 9.19 -11.19 9.38
CA ASP A 34 10.28 -11.10 8.40
C ASP A 34 9.78 -10.65 7.01
N LEU A 35 8.92 -9.64 7.00
CA LEU A 35 8.38 -9.04 5.79
C LEU A 35 9.20 -7.85 5.33
N THR A 36 9.43 -7.76 4.04
CA THR A 36 9.90 -6.55 3.38
C THR A 36 8.75 -5.56 3.17
N VAL A 37 9.08 -4.30 2.88
CA VAL A 37 8.05 -3.28 2.56
C VAL A 37 7.19 -3.67 1.34
N PRO A 38 7.76 -4.18 0.21
CA PRO A 38 6.95 -4.66 -0.90
C PRO A 38 6.02 -5.82 -0.53
N GLU A 39 6.48 -6.79 0.24
CA GLU A 39 5.67 -7.93 0.69
C GLU A 39 4.52 -7.48 1.58
N TRP A 40 4.78 -6.56 2.53
CA TRP A 40 3.72 -5.96 3.33
C TRP A 40 2.68 -5.25 2.46
N ARG A 41 3.10 -4.46 1.47
CA ARG A 41 2.17 -3.76 0.58
C ARG A 41 1.28 -4.71 -0.21
N VAL A 42 1.82 -5.81 -0.74
CA VAL A 42 1.02 -6.85 -1.41
C VAL A 42 0.05 -7.50 -0.44
N LEU A 43 0.53 -7.89 0.75
CA LEU A 43 -0.29 -8.51 1.80
C LEU A 43 -1.44 -7.59 2.23
N ALA A 44 -1.15 -6.31 2.45
CA ALA A 44 -2.14 -5.32 2.86
C ALA A 44 -3.18 -5.05 1.77
N THR A 45 -2.75 -4.90 0.51
CA THR A 45 -3.66 -4.71 -0.62
C THR A 45 -4.62 -5.89 -0.76
N LEU A 46 -4.13 -7.12 -0.68
CA LEU A 46 -4.99 -8.32 -0.75
C LEU A 46 -5.82 -8.55 0.52
N GLY A 47 -5.39 -7.98 1.66
CA GLY A 47 -6.18 -7.98 2.88
C GLY A 47 -7.40 -7.06 2.82
N GLU A 48 -7.30 -5.95 2.08
CA GLU A 48 -8.36 -4.96 1.89
C GLU A 48 -9.29 -5.34 0.72
N PHE A 49 -8.72 -5.67 -0.44
CA PHE A 49 -9.48 -5.86 -1.69
C PHE A 49 -9.80 -7.32 -2.01
N GLU A 50 -9.43 -8.25 -1.13
CA GLU A 50 -9.66 -9.70 -1.20
C GLU A 50 -8.99 -10.38 -2.39
N GLU A 51 -9.21 -9.94 -3.61
CA GLU A 51 -8.67 -10.52 -4.83
C GLU A 51 -8.27 -9.44 -5.83
N MET A 52 -7.04 -9.50 -6.36
CA MET A 52 -6.52 -8.57 -7.39
C MET A 52 -5.49 -9.23 -8.28
N SER A 53 -5.32 -8.71 -9.52
CA SER A 53 -4.19 -9.10 -10.37
C SER A 53 -2.89 -8.44 -9.89
N ALA A 54 -1.74 -9.05 -10.22
CA ALA A 54 -0.43 -8.45 -9.92
C ALA A 54 -0.26 -7.05 -10.56
N LYS A 55 -0.87 -6.84 -11.73
CA LYS A 55 -0.89 -5.53 -12.41
C LYS A 55 -1.68 -4.50 -11.61
N SER A 56 -2.88 -4.85 -11.13
CA SER A 56 -3.71 -3.98 -10.31
C SER A 56 -3.06 -3.65 -8.97
N ILE A 57 -2.42 -4.64 -8.31
CA ILE A 57 -1.63 -4.42 -7.08
C ILE A 57 -0.50 -3.40 -7.35
N GLY A 58 0.22 -3.54 -8.47
CA GLY A 58 1.29 -2.62 -8.84
C GLY A 58 0.79 -1.20 -9.05
N ALA A 59 -0.33 -1.03 -9.75
CA ALA A 59 -0.96 0.26 -9.98
C ALA A 59 -1.43 0.91 -8.66
N HIS A 60 -2.16 0.14 -7.83
CA HIS A 60 -2.67 0.61 -6.54
C HIS A 60 -1.56 1.01 -5.56
N SER A 61 -0.52 0.18 -5.43
CA SER A 61 0.57 0.40 -4.46
C SER A 61 1.73 1.25 -5.00
N SER A 62 1.62 1.77 -6.23
CA SER A 62 2.70 2.50 -6.93
C SER A 62 4.02 1.72 -6.96
N MET A 63 3.95 0.41 -7.14
CA MET A 63 5.11 -0.47 -7.23
C MET A 63 5.39 -0.92 -8.66
N HIS A 64 6.67 -0.93 -9.04
CA HIS A 64 7.11 -1.46 -10.31
C HIS A 64 6.87 -2.98 -10.40
N LYS A 65 6.50 -3.48 -11.59
CA LYS A 65 6.18 -4.89 -11.89
C LYS A 65 7.17 -5.89 -11.25
N THR A 66 8.46 -5.62 -11.34
CA THR A 66 9.52 -6.50 -10.79
C THR A 66 9.43 -6.61 -9.26
N LYS A 67 9.12 -5.51 -8.55
CA LYS A 67 8.96 -5.53 -7.08
C LYS A 67 7.71 -6.32 -6.68
N VAL A 68 6.60 -6.12 -7.41
CA VAL A 68 5.36 -6.88 -7.19
C VAL A 68 5.61 -8.38 -7.39
N SER A 69 6.20 -8.76 -8.53
CA SER A 69 6.46 -10.16 -8.85
C SER A 69 7.33 -10.86 -7.79
N ARG A 70 8.40 -10.20 -7.31
CA ARG A 70 9.26 -10.75 -6.25
C ARG A 70 8.51 -10.88 -4.92
N ALA A 71 7.72 -9.89 -4.54
CA ALA A 71 6.93 -9.91 -3.32
C ALA A 71 5.86 -11.02 -3.38
N VAL A 72 5.16 -11.14 -4.50
CA VAL A 72 4.18 -12.22 -4.73
C VAL A 72 4.84 -13.59 -4.60
N SER A 73 5.96 -13.83 -5.28
CA SER A 73 6.68 -15.12 -5.19
C SER A 73 7.14 -15.44 -3.77
N ALA A 74 7.60 -14.44 -3.01
CA ALA A 74 7.98 -14.63 -1.60
C ALA A 74 6.79 -15.01 -0.73
N LEU A 75 5.64 -14.36 -0.91
CA LEU A 75 4.41 -14.67 -0.17
C LEU A 75 3.81 -16.04 -0.56
N GLU A 76 3.92 -16.44 -1.83
CA GLU A 76 3.54 -17.79 -2.29
C GLU A 76 4.43 -18.86 -1.64
N THR A 77 5.75 -18.64 -1.60
CA THR A 77 6.69 -19.56 -0.93
C THR A 77 6.34 -19.74 0.55
N ARG A 78 5.85 -18.70 1.21
CA ARG A 78 5.36 -18.74 2.60
C ARG A 78 3.96 -19.36 2.72
N ARG A 79 3.30 -19.71 1.62
CA ARG A 79 1.91 -20.18 1.55
C ARG A 79 0.90 -19.17 2.12
N TRP A 80 1.20 -17.87 2.04
CA TRP A 80 0.30 -16.80 2.47
C TRP A 80 -0.58 -16.28 1.33
N LEU A 81 -0.23 -16.62 0.10
CA LEU A 81 -0.88 -16.17 -1.12
C LEU A 81 -1.16 -17.36 -2.03
N THR A 82 -2.28 -17.33 -2.73
CA THR A 82 -2.64 -18.29 -3.77
C THR A 82 -3.01 -17.56 -5.06
N ARG A 83 -2.93 -18.29 -6.18
CA ARG A 83 -3.32 -17.83 -7.52
C ARG A 83 -4.52 -18.59 -8.02
N ARG A 84 -5.38 -17.88 -8.72
CA ARG A 84 -6.44 -18.43 -9.55
C ARG A 84 -6.34 -17.80 -10.93
N GLN A 85 -6.37 -18.63 -11.97
CA GLN A 85 -6.36 -18.13 -13.35
C GLN A 85 -7.60 -17.28 -13.60
N ASN A 86 -7.40 -16.13 -14.26
CA ASN A 86 -8.51 -15.29 -14.69
C ASN A 86 -9.26 -16.01 -15.82
N PRO A 87 -10.57 -16.30 -15.69
CA PRO A 87 -11.33 -17.01 -16.71
C PRO A 87 -11.49 -16.19 -18.00
N ASP A 88 -11.46 -14.86 -17.90
CA ASP A 88 -11.67 -13.95 -19.02
C ASP A 88 -10.35 -13.58 -19.75
N ASP A 89 -9.22 -13.63 -19.05
CA ASP A 89 -7.89 -13.44 -19.62
C ASP A 89 -6.87 -14.38 -18.99
N ARG A 90 -6.53 -15.45 -19.71
CA ARG A 90 -5.55 -16.48 -19.28
C ARG A 90 -4.12 -15.95 -19.11
N ARG A 91 -3.86 -14.70 -19.48
CA ARG A 91 -2.55 -14.05 -19.29
C ARG A 91 -2.42 -13.40 -17.92
N GLU A 92 -3.51 -13.25 -17.19
CA GLU A 92 -3.56 -12.67 -15.85
C GLU A 92 -4.04 -13.71 -14.84
N ASP A 93 -3.44 -13.70 -13.67
CA ASP A 93 -3.90 -14.46 -12.52
C ASP A 93 -4.48 -13.50 -11.48
N PHE A 94 -5.55 -13.92 -10.86
CA PHE A 94 -6.03 -13.31 -9.62
C PHE A 94 -5.28 -13.88 -8.43
N LEU A 95 -4.86 -12.99 -7.56
CA LEU A 95 -4.12 -13.27 -6.33
C LEU A 95 -5.03 -13.02 -5.14
N SER A 96 -5.02 -13.91 -4.17
CA SER A 96 -5.77 -13.77 -2.92
C SER A 96 -4.99 -14.33 -1.73
N LEU A 97 -5.34 -13.91 -0.52
CA LEU A 97 -4.73 -14.44 0.69
C LEU A 97 -5.28 -15.84 1.01
N THR A 98 -4.38 -16.74 1.37
CA THR A 98 -4.77 -18.00 2.03
C THR A 98 -5.29 -17.70 3.45
N PRO A 99 -5.93 -18.68 4.14
CA PRO A 99 -6.29 -18.53 5.54
C PRO A 99 -5.09 -18.14 6.43
N LEU A 100 -3.90 -18.69 6.17
CA LEU A 100 -2.67 -18.35 6.88
C LEU A 100 -2.20 -16.93 6.58
N GLY A 101 -2.27 -16.49 5.31
CA GLY A 101 -1.96 -15.12 4.92
C GLY A 101 -2.92 -14.11 5.57
N ARG A 102 -4.21 -14.43 5.61
CA ARG A 102 -5.23 -13.60 6.26
C ARG A 102 -5.01 -13.51 7.78
N GLN A 103 -4.65 -14.61 8.41
CA GLN A 103 -4.28 -14.61 9.83
C GLN A 103 -3.07 -13.69 10.08
N THR A 104 -2.04 -13.77 9.26
CA THR A 104 -0.85 -12.91 9.35
C THR A 104 -1.22 -11.43 9.15
N TYR A 105 -2.01 -11.12 8.12
CA TYR A 105 -2.52 -9.76 7.89
C TYR A 105 -3.27 -9.23 9.11
N SER A 106 -4.23 -10.00 9.63
CA SER A 106 -5.03 -9.63 10.80
C SER A 106 -4.20 -9.40 12.07
N ALA A 107 -3.07 -10.11 12.23
CA ALA A 107 -2.15 -9.90 13.35
C ALA A 107 -1.35 -8.60 13.22
N ILE A 108 -1.11 -8.11 12.01
CA ILE A 108 -0.35 -6.87 11.76
C ILE A 108 -1.25 -5.63 11.82
N VAL A 109 -2.51 -5.71 11.38
CA VAL A 109 -3.45 -4.57 11.29
C VAL A 109 -3.53 -3.75 12.59
N PRO A 110 -3.71 -4.33 13.79
CA PRO A 110 -3.79 -3.52 15.02
C PRO A 110 -2.50 -2.73 15.28
N ARG A 111 -1.34 -3.29 14.90
CA ARG A 111 -0.04 -2.60 15.02
C ARG A 111 0.11 -1.48 14.00
N ALA A 112 -0.42 -1.67 12.78
CA ALA A 112 -0.44 -0.63 11.75
C ALA A 112 -1.28 0.57 12.20
N LEU A 113 -2.49 0.32 12.70
CA LEU A 113 -3.38 1.36 13.22
C LEU A 113 -2.78 2.08 14.44
N ALA A 114 -2.12 1.33 15.34
CA ALA A 114 -1.43 1.93 16.48
C ALA A 114 -0.25 2.80 16.06
N PHE A 115 0.52 2.37 15.05
CA PHE A 115 1.62 3.16 14.49
C PHE A 115 1.11 4.46 13.85
N GLU A 116 0.07 4.39 13.03
CA GLU A 116 -0.58 5.55 12.41
C GLU A 116 -1.09 6.54 13.48
N LYS A 117 -1.85 6.05 14.46
CA LYS A 117 -2.35 6.86 15.57
C LYS A 117 -1.23 7.56 16.33
N ALA A 118 -0.12 6.87 16.59
CA ALA A 118 1.03 7.46 17.26
C ALA A 118 1.71 8.53 16.40
N LEU A 119 1.82 8.32 15.08
CA LEU A 119 2.37 9.28 14.14
C LEU A 119 1.50 10.54 14.07
N LEU A 120 0.20 10.41 13.90
CA LEU A 120 -0.76 11.52 13.86
C LEU A 120 -0.77 12.30 15.18
N LYS A 121 -0.71 11.61 16.33
CA LYS A 121 -0.60 12.26 17.64
C LYS A 121 0.66 13.14 17.75
N ARG A 122 1.79 12.69 17.19
CA ARG A 122 3.04 13.49 17.20
C ARG A 122 2.97 14.72 16.29
N LEU A 123 2.17 14.69 15.25
CA LEU A 123 1.90 15.84 14.38
C LEU A 123 0.99 16.87 15.06
N GLY A 124 0.23 16.46 16.07
CA GLY A 124 -0.65 17.34 16.84
C GLY A 124 -1.67 18.05 15.94
N PRO A 125 -1.84 19.37 16.08
CA PRO A 125 -2.83 20.13 15.29
C PRO A 125 -2.61 20.07 13.78
N SER A 126 -1.38 19.77 13.32
CA SER A 126 -1.06 19.66 11.89
C SER A 126 -1.51 18.34 11.24
N ALA A 127 -1.96 17.37 12.04
CA ALA A 127 -2.37 16.04 11.53
C ALA A 127 -3.50 16.15 10.52
N GLN A 128 -4.59 16.88 10.88
CA GLN A 128 -5.75 17.03 10.00
C GLN A 128 -5.39 17.77 8.72
N SER A 129 -4.63 18.86 8.80
CA SER A 129 -4.20 19.61 7.62
C SER A 129 -3.32 18.78 6.67
N LEU A 130 -2.54 17.83 7.21
CA LEU A 130 -1.78 16.90 6.39
C LEU A 130 -2.70 15.92 5.64
N LEU A 131 -3.68 15.34 6.33
CA LEU A 131 -4.64 14.41 5.73
C LEU A 131 -5.46 15.11 4.64
N ASP A 132 -6.04 16.26 4.94
CA ASP A 132 -6.80 17.07 3.97
C ASP A 132 -5.95 17.44 2.74
N GLY A 133 -4.67 17.77 2.97
CA GLY A 133 -3.72 18.08 1.89
C GLY A 133 -3.38 16.86 1.03
N MET A 134 -3.32 15.67 1.60
CA MET A 134 -3.12 14.41 0.87
C MET A 134 -4.36 14.08 0.03
N ASP A 135 -5.57 14.18 0.59
CA ASP A 135 -6.82 13.94 -0.13
C ASP A 135 -6.96 14.90 -1.33
N CYS A 136 -6.71 16.19 -1.13
CA CYS A 136 -6.70 17.19 -2.19
C CYS A 136 -5.67 16.89 -3.29
N LEU A 137 -4.47 16.44 -2.89
CA LEU A 137 -3.42 16.09 -3.85
C LEU A 137 -3.81 14.85 -4.68
N ASP A 138 -4.44 13.87 -4.07
CA ASP A 138 -4.92 12.67 -4.75
C ASP A 138 -6.01 13.03 -5.77
N GLU A 139 -6.95 13.93 -5.44
CA GLU A 139 -7.98 14.44 -6.37
C GLU A 139 -7.33 15.12 -7.58
N VAL A 140 -6.42 16.07 -7.36
CA VAL A 140 -5.71 16.80 -8.43
C VAL A 140 -4.91 15.87 -9.35
N LEU A 141 -4.30 14.81 -8.78
CA LEU A 141 -3.51 13.85 -9.56
C LEU A 141 -4.40 12.84 -10.31
N CYS A 142 -5.57 12.49 -9.76
CA CYS A 142 -6.56 11.63 -10.43
C CYS A 142 -7.14 12.32 -11.68
N ASP A 143 -7.52 13.59 -11.59
CA ASP A 143 -8.06 14.36 -12.72
C ASP A 143 -7.08 14.44 -13.90
N ASN A 144 -5.78 14.48 -13.61
CA ASN A 144 -4.73 14.54 -14.65
C ASN A 144 -4.36 13.18 -15.27
N SER A 145 -4.78 12.05 -14.70
CA SER A 145 -4.27 10.73 -15.11
C SER A 145 -5.23 9.88 -15.90
N GLY A 146 -6.48 10.28 -16.14
CA GLY A 146 -7.49 9.45 -16.84
C GLY A 146 -7.59 8.03 -16.25
N ARG A 147 -7.36 7.87 -14.95
CA ARG A 147 -7.34 6.57 -14.29
C ARG A 147 -8.74 5.99 -14.17
N THR A 148 -8.91 4.82 -14.74
CA THR A 148 -10.01 3.88 -14.56
C THR A 148 -10.47 3.87 -13.10
N GLU A 149 -11.76 4.05 -12.92
CA GLU A 149 -12.48 4.12 -11.64
C GLU A 149 -12.00 3.07 -10.62
N ALA A 150 -11.60 3.54 -9.45
CA ALA A 150 -11.55 2.69 -8.26
C ALA A 150 -12.99 2.27 -7.90
N PRO A 151 -13.24 1.03 -7.47
CA PRO A 151 -14.58 0.62 -7.05
C PRO A 151 -15.03 1.51 -5.88
N LYS A 152 -16.23 2.10 -6.04
CA LYS A 152 -16.88 2.95 -5.03
C LYS A 152 -16.95 2.19 -3.70
N ARG A 153 -16.45 2.81 -2.64
CA ARG A 153 -16.71 2.35 -1.27
C ARG A 153 -18.21 2.45 -1.03
N GLU A 154 -18.88 1.33 -0.86
CA GLU A 154 -20.23 1.33 -0.29
C GLU A 154 -20.10 1.78 1.16
N SER A 155 -20.75 2.91 1.45
CA SER A 155 -20.93 3.44 2.79
C SER A 155 -21.80 2.44 3.57
N VAL A 156 -21.17 1.64 4.45
CA VAL A 156 -21.88 0.89 5.48
C VAL A 156 -22.34 1.90 6.53
N THR A 157 -23.58 2.40 6.34
CA THR A 157 -24.36 3.05 7.41
C THR A 157 -25.15 1.93 8.09
N GLY A 158 -24.88 1.68 9.37
CA GLY A 158 -25.61 0.74 10.20
C GLY A 158 -24.95 0.62 11.53
#